data_9bc08f2f6a8e8ad5dbc29dff6892d740
#
_entry.id   9bc08f2f6a8e8ad5dbc29dff6892d740
#
_cell.length_a   1.000
_cell.length_b   1.000
_cell.length_c   1.000
_cell.angle_alpha   90.00
_cell.angle_beta   90.00
_cell.angle_gamma   90.00
#
_symmetry.space_group_name_H-M   'P 1'
#
loop_
_entity.id
_entity.type
_entity.pdbx_description
1 polymer ?
#
loop_
_entity_poly.entity_id
_entity_poly.type
_entity_poly.pdbx_seq_one_letter_code
_entity_poly.pdbx_strand_id
1 'polypeptide(L)'
;RVCKGQEIGSPILEEDLKNLCQLRLLKEPLKVSNNLTFLGEIPTLCGFEPRRAVGKLEEGSAWKADLILDDTALVYKNEQGLYIITGCSHSGICNIIEYAKRICKDERIVAVIGGFHLFEVNDRVKAVVNYFKENHIQSLYPCHCVSFQVKAYIHQEIPIREVGVGLELEW
;
A
#
# COMPACT_ATOMS: atom_id res chain seq x y z
N ARG A 1 -5.13 -12.41 14.54
CA ARG A 1 -3.75 -12.08 14.09
C ARG A 1 -2.89 -11.67 15.27
N VAL A 2 -1.70 -12.24 15.38
CA VAL A 2 -0.78 -11.95 16.49
C VAL A 2 0.63 -11.72 15.95
N CYS A 3 1.28 -10.66 16.43
CA CYS A 3 2.71 -10.40 16.18
C CYS A 3 3.41 -10.16 17.52
N LYS A 4 4.47 -10.92 17.80
CA LYS A 4 5.26 -10.83 19.08
C LYS A 4 4.38 -10.86 20.33
N GLY A 5 3.30 -11.66 20.32
CA GLY A 5 2.37 -11.80 21.42
C GLY A 5 1.30 -10.70 21.55
N GLN A 6 1.27 -9.73 20.65
CA GLN A 6 0.26 -8.67 20.59
C GLN A 6 -0.73 -8.92 19.47
N GLU A 7 -2.00 -8.64 19.69
CA GLU A 7 -3.01 -8.64 18.64
C GLU A 7 -2.75 -7.49 17.65
N ILE A 8 -2.78 -7.82 16.37
CA ILE A 8 -2.61 -6.88 15.25
C ILE A 8 -3.77 -6.95 14.25
N GLY A 9 -4.86 -7.64 14.61
CA GLY A 9 -6.10 -7.69 13.83
C GLY A 9 -6.91 -6.39 13.92
N SER A 10 -8.00 -6.33 13.19
CA SER A 10 -8.98 -5.23 13.32
C SER A 10 -9.54 -5.20 14.74
N PRO A 11 -9.59 -4.04 15.41
CA PRO A 11 -10.26 -3.89 16.70
C PRO A 11 -11.80 -3.91 16.57
N ILE A 12 -12.33 -3.81 15.35
CA ILE A 12 -13.77 -3.81 15.05
C ILE A 12 -14.12 -5.19 14.49
N LEU A 13 -15.13 -5.82 15.07
CA LEU A 13 -15.64 -7.11 14.61
C LEU A 13 -16.41 -6.95 13.29
N GLU A 14 -16.40 -8.01 12.48
CA GLU A 14 -17.13 -8.03 11.21
C GLU A 14 -18.62 -7.81 11.39
N GLU A 15 -19.21 -8.33 12.46
CA GLU A 15 -20.62 -8.11 12.81
C GLU A 15 -20.93 -6.64 13.10
N ASP A 16 -20.04 -5.95 13.81
CA ASP A 16 -20.21 -4.52 14.08
C ASP A 16 -20.19 -3.71 12.79
N LEU A 17 -19.27 -4.04 11.87
CA LEU A 17 -19.22 -3.39 10.57
C LEU A 17 -20.47 -3.64 9.73
N LYS A 18 -21.02 -4.86 9.75
CA LYS A 18 -22.27 -5.20 9.04
C LYS A 18 -23.46 -4.42 9.58
N ASN A 19 -23.47 -4.09 10.88
CA ASN A 19 -24.53 -3.28 11.50
C ASN A 19 -24.41 -1.79 11.16
N LEU A 20 -23.19 -1.31 10.83
CA LEU A 20 -22.93 0.10 10.56
C LEU A 20 -23.00 0.45 9.07
N CYS A 21 -22.71 -0.50 8.18
CA CYS A 21 -22.63 -0.23 6.76
C CYS A 21 -22.87 -1.49 5.91
N GLN A 22 -23.04 -1.30 4.60
CA GLN A 22 -23.05 -2.40 3.65
C GLN A 22 -21.62 -2.91 3.42
N LEU A 23 -21.19 -3.88 4.23
CA LEU A 23 -19.86 -4.47 4.14
C LEU A 23 -19.72 -5.36 2.89
N ARG A 24 -18.66 -5.15 2.13
CA ARG A 24 -18.25 -6.00 1.01
C ARG A 24 -16.79 -6.42 1.18
N LEU A 25 -16.55 -7.70 1.44
CA LEU A 25 -15.22 -8.30 1.52
C LEU A 25 -14.87 -8.90 0.16
N LEU A 26 -13.86 -8.34 -0.51
CA LEU A 26 -13.51 -8.70 -1.88
C LEU A 26 -12.00 -8.95 -1.98
N LYS A 27 -11.65 -9.98 -2.75
CA LYS A 27 -10.25 -10.23 -3.18
C LYS A 27 -9.94 -9.61 -4.54
N GLU A 28 -10.97 -9.51 -5.38
CA GLU A 28 -10.85 -9.00 -6.74
C GLU A 28 -10.95 -7.47 -6.76
N PRO A 29 -10.35 -6.82 -7.77
CA PRO A 29 -10.51 -5.39 -7.96
C PRO A 29 -11.99 -4.99 -8.15
N LEU A 30 -12.36 -3.86 -7.58
CA LEU A 30 -13.70 -3.29 -7.71
C LEU A 30 -13.62 -1.83 -8.14
N LYS A 31 -14.34 -1.48 -9.20
CA LYS A 31 -14.56 -0.08 -9.58
C LYS A 31 -15.60 0.53 -8.65
N VAL A 32 -15.15 1.37 -7.70
CA VAL A 32 -16.01 2.00 -6.69
C VAL A 32 -16.81 3.16 -7.29
N SER A 33 -16.18 3.92 -8.21
CA SER A 33 -16.81 4.99 -9.00
C SER A 33 -16.17 5.07 -10.38
N ASN A 34 -16.54 6.06 -11.17
CA ASN A 34 -15.95 6.24 -12.50
C ASN A 34 -14.42 6.42 -12.44
N ASN A 35 -13.92 7.04 -11.38
CA ASN A 35 -12.52 7.41 -11.25
C ASN A 35 -11.80 6.68 -10.11
N LEU A 36 -12.52 5.97 -9.23
CA LEU A 36 -11.97 5.32 -8.05
C LEU A 36 -12.06 3.80 -8.17
N THR A 37 -10.92 3.12 -8.01
CA THR A 37 -10.81 1.67 -8.06
C THR A 37 -10.18 1.15 -6.77
N PHE A 38 -10.80 0.16 -6.15
CA PHE A 38 -10.23 -0.68 -5.10
C PHE A 38 -9.47 -1.82 -5.75
N LEU A 39 -8.22 -2.09 -5.33
CA LEU A 39 -7.37 -3.07 -6.01
C LEU A 39 -7.60 -4.53 -5.58
N GLY A 40 -8.20 -4.78 -4.41
CA GLY A 40 -8.30 -6.13 -3.88
C GLY A 40 -6.96 -6.68 -3.38
N GLU A 41 -6.77 -7.98 -3.46
CA GLU A 41 -5.52 -8.65 -3.08
C GLU A 41 -4.41 -8.34 -4.08
N ILE A 42 -3.28 -7.81 -3.60
CA ILE A 42 -2.15 -7.39 -4.43
C ILE A 42 -1.25 -8.60 -4.74
N PRO A 43 -0.99 -8.96 -5.99
CA PRO A 43 -0.04 -10.01 -6.34
C PRO A 43 1.42 -9.57 -6.17
N THR A 44 2.34 -10.52 -6.00
CA THR A 44 3.79 -10.23 -6.06
C THR A 44 4.21 -10.13 -7.53
N LEU A 45 4.62 -8.95 -7.96
CA LEU A 45 5.00 -8.64 -9.35
C LEU A 45 6.47 -8.21 -9.46
N CYS A 46 7.02 -7.62 -8.40
CA CYS A 46 8.40 -7.15 -8.33
C CYS A 46 9.24 -8.13 -7.50
N GLY A 47 10.24 -8.76 -8.13
CA GLY A 47 11.05 -9.80 -7.47
C GLY A 47 11.87 -9.32 -6.26
N PHE A 48 12.17 -8.01 -6.19
CA PHE A 48 12.88 -7.39 -5.06
C PHE A 48 11.97 -7.01 -3.88
N GLU A 49 10.65 -7.12 -4.03
CA GLU A 49 9.65 -6.92 -2.97
C GLU A 49 8.82 -8.20 -2.71
N PRO A 50 9.43 -9.31 -2.29
CA PRO A 50 8.67 -10.49 -1.95
C PRO A 50 7.81 -10.22 -0.72
N ARG A 51 6.58 -10.73 -0.71
CA ARG A 51 5.68 -10.66 0.44
C ARG A 51 6.29 -11.39 1.63
N ARG A 52 6.25 -10.79 2.79
CA ARG A 52 6.83 -11.35 4.03
C ARG A 52 5.76 -11.46 5.11
N ALA A 53 5.86 -12.52 5.93
CA ALA A 53 4.99 -12.66 7.08
C ALA A 53 5.28 -11.55 8.11
N VAL A 54 4.22 -10.93 8.62
CA VAL A 54 4.31 -9.91 9.68
C VAL A 54 4.04 -10.53 11.05
N GLY A 55 3.30 -11.62 11.10
CA GLY A 55 2.93 -12.31 12.33
C GLY A 55 2.39 -13.68 12.05
N LYS A 56 1.41 -14.09 12.86
CA LYS A 56 0.70 -15.35 12.71
C LYS A 56 -0.81 -15.09 12.67
N LEU A 57 -1.48 -15.84 11.82
CA LEU A 57 -2.93 -15.89 11.69
C LEU A 57 -3.44 -17.23 12.25
N GLU A 58 -4.42 -17.19 13.11
CA GLU A 58 -5.16 -18.36 13.55
C GLU A 58 -6.16 -18.79 12.49
N GLU A 59 -6.10 -20.05 12.10
CA GLU A 59 -7.02 -20.64 11.14
C GLU A 59 -7.48 -21.99 11.68
N GLY A 60 -8.69 -22.02 12.22
CA GLY A 60 -9.19 -23.15 13.00
C GLY A 60 -8.36 -23.38 14.27
N SER A 61 -7.72 -24.54 14.43
CA SER A 61 -6.85 -24.90 15.56
C SER A 61 -5.35 -24.68 15.27
N ALA A 62 -4.98 -24.16 14.09
CA ALA A 62 -3.59 -24.03 13.64
C ALA A 62 -3.18 -22.56 13.50
N TRP A 63 -1.92 -22.28 13.80
CA TRP A 63 -1.29 -20.99 13.55
C TRP A 63 -0.45 -21.04 12.28
N LYS A 64 -0.74 -20.16 11.33
CA LYS A 64 0.01 -20.01 10.07
C LYS A 64 0.73 -18.67 10.03
N ALA A 65 1.77 -18.57 9.20
CA ALA A 65 2.42 -17.30 8.89
C ALA A 65 1.40 -16.35 8.25
N ASP A 66 1.26 -15.14 8.80
CA ASP A 66 0.34 -14.12 8.27
C ASP A 66 1.06 -13.26 7.23
N LEU A 67 0.72 -13.45 5.98
CA LEU A 67 1.25 -12.70 4.85
C LEU A 67 0.49 -11.38 4.59
N ILE A 68 -0.47 -11.03 5.43
CA ILE A 68 -1.32 -9.84 5.27
C ILE A 68 -1.90 -9.76 3.84
N LEU A 69 -2.60 -10.81 3.42
CA LEU A 69 -3.17 -10.88 2.06
C LEU A 69 -4.28 -9.86 1.80
N ASP A 70 -4.83 -9.29 2.86
CA ASP A 70 -5.82 -8.21 2.84
C ASP A 70 -5.22 -6.80 2.72
N ASP A 71 -3.88 -6.68 2.62
CA ASP A 71 -3.21 -5.43 2.24
C ASP A 71 -3.63 -5.03 0.83
N THR A 72 -4.07 -3.78 0.67
CA THR A 72 -4.66 -3.28 -0.57
C THR A 72 -4.44 -1.78 -0.74
N ALA A 73 -4.91 -1.23 -1.86
CA ALA A 73 -4.86 0.20 -2.13
C ALA A 73 -6.10 0.67 -2.90
N LEU A 74 -6.32 1.98 -2.86
CA LEU A 74 -7.25 2.68 -3.73
C LEU A 74 -6.46 3.40 -4.83
N VAL A 75 -7.03 3.46 -6.02
CA VAL A 75 -6.47 4.19 -7.16
C VAL A 75 -7.52 5.16 -7.67
N TYR A 76 -7.20 6.45 -7.60
CA TYR A 76 -7.94 7.49 -8.31
C TYR A 76 -7.28 7.73 -9.66
N LYS A 77 -8.07 7.77 -10.73
CA LYS A 77 -7.60 8.00 -12.09
C LYS A 77 -8.27 9.22 -12.70
N ASN A 78 -7.48 10.12 -13.25
CA ASN A 78 -7.96 11.24 -14.06
C ASN A 78 -7.14 11.38 -15.36
N GLU A 79 -7.27 12.50 -16.06
CA GLU A 79 -6.57 12.76 -17.33
C GLU A 79 -5.04 12.83 -17.19
N GLN A 80 -4.52 13.14 -15.99
CA GLN A 80 -3.09 13.23 -15.72
C GLN A 80 -2.46 11.85 -15.47
N GLY A 81 -3.22 10.89 -14.93
CA GLY A 81 -2.76 9.52 -14.64
C GLY A 81 -3.35 8.97 -13.34
N LEU A 82 -2.56 8.16 -12.63
CA LEU A 82 -2.96 7.42 -11.44
C LEU A 82 -2.44 8.08 -10.15
N TYR A 83 -3.32 8.19 -9.17
CA TYR A 83 -3.05 8.58 -7.80
C TYR A 83 -3.31 7.39 -6.90
N ILE A 84 -2.28 6.87 -6.26
CA ILE A 84 -2.35 5.65 -5.47
C ILE A 84 -2.39 6.00 -3.99
N ILE A 85 -3.41 5.51 -3.29
CA ILE A 85 -3.62 5.70 -1.86
C ILE A 85 -3.54 4.34 -1.19
N THR A 86 -2.52 4.13 -0.36
CA THR A 86 -2.27 2.86 0.31
C THR A 86 -2.29 2.98 1.83
N GLY A 87 -2.47 1.85 2.51
CA GLY A 87 -2.25 1.72 3.94
C GLY A 87 -0.77 1.58 4.27
N CYS A 88 -0.34 0.36 4.65
CA CYS A 88 1.06 0.08 5.02
C CYS A 88 1.92 -0.49 3.88
N SER A 89 1.33 -0.96 2.79
CA SER A 89 2.04 -1.62 1.68
C SER A 89 2.82 -2.87 2.11
N HIS A 90 2.20 -3.74 2.91
CA HIS A 90 2.79 -5.03 3.28
C HIS A 90 3.04 -5.94 2.08
N SER A 91 2.27 -5.76 1.01
CA SER A 91 2.47 -6.42 -0.28
C SER A 91 3.66 -5.88 -1.09
N GLY A 92 4.24 -4.76 -0.67
CA GLY A 92 5.28 -4.03 -1.39
C GLY A 92 4.72 -2.88 -2.22
N ILE A 93 5.29 -1.69 -2.03
CA ILE A 93 4.79 -0.49 -2.71
C ILE A 93 4.93 -0.57 -4.23
N CYS A 94 6.00 -1.17 -4.74
CA CYS A 94 6.17 -1.35 -6.19
C CYS A 94 5.22 -2.40 -6.76
N ASN A 95 4.88 -3.45 -5.98
CA ASN A 95 3.83 -4.41 -6.37
C ASN A 95 2.46 -3.74 -6.50
N ILE A 96 2.13 -2.85 -5.56
CA ILE A 96 0.88 -2.06 -5.60
C ILE A 96 0.84 -1.19 -6.85
N ILE A 97 1.94 -0.48 -7.16
CA ILE A 97 2.03 0.40 -8.33
C ILE A 97 1.89 -0.41 -9.62
N GLU A 98 2.64 -1.51 -9.77
CA GLU A 98 2.54 -2.37 -10.95
C GLU A 98 1.13 -2.95 -11.14
N TYR A 99 0.49 -3.34 -10.03
CA TYR A 99 -0.87 -3.86 -10.11
C TYR A 99 -1.88 -2.76 -10.46
N ALA A 100 -1.72 -1.55 -9.90
CA ALA A 100 -2.52 -0.39 -10.25
C ALA A 100 -2.46 -0.07 -11.75
N LYS A 101 -1.26 -0.04 -12.34
CA LYS A 101 -1.08 0.16 -13.78
C LYS A 101 -1.85 -0.87 -14.61
N ARG A 102 -1.73 -2.16 -14.26
CA ARG A 102 -2.41 -3.25 -14.96
C ARG A 102 -3.93 -3.14 -14.89
N ILE A 103 -4.47 -2.90 -13.68
CA ILE A 103 -5.92 -2.83 -13.46
C ILE A 103 -6.52 -1.58 -14.10
N CYS A 104 -5.86 -0.44 -13.97
CA CYS A 104 -6.34 0.84 -14.50
C CYS A 104 -5.95 1.09 -15.96
N LYS A 105 -5.09 0.22 -16.54
CA LYS A 105 -4.57 0.35 -17.93
C LYS A 105 -3.99 1.73 -18.17
N ASP A 106 -3.08 2.17 -17.29
CA ASP A 106 -2.38 3.44 -17.39
C ASP A 106 -1.01 3.32 -16.71
N GLU A 107 0.04 3.74 -17.39
CA GLU A 107 1.42 3.67 -16.88
C GLU A 107 1.85 4.93 -16.12
N ARG A 108 1.07 6.00 -16.20
CA ARG A 108 1.42 7.30 -15.64
C ARG A 108 1.06 7.36 -14.16
N ILE A 109 2.06 7.44 -13.29
CA ILE A 109 1.88 7.58 -11.85
C ILE A 109 2.11 9.03 -11.46
N VAL A 110 1.05 9.74 -11.08
CA VAL A 110 1.13 11.15 -10.66
C VAL A 110 1.53 11.24 -9.19
N ALA A 111 0.87 10.47 -8.32
CA ALA A 111 1.17 10.53 -6.89
C ALA A 111 0.99 9.17 -6.21
N VAL A 112 1.80 8.95 -5.16
CA VAL A 112 1.68 7.80 -4.26
C VAL A 112 1.68 8.33 -2.83
N ILE A 113 0.59 8.07 -2.08
CA ILE A 113 0.43 8.48 -0.68
C ILE A 113 0.14 7.29 0.21
N GLY A 114 0.83 7.20 1.34
CA GLY A 114 0.61 6.18 2.37
C GLY A 114 1.88 5.64 2.99
N GLY A 115 1.77 4.51 3.68
CA GLY A 115 2.89 3.79 4.26
C GLY A 115 3.57 2.89 3.22
N PHE A 116 4.90 2.87 3.19
CA PHE A 116 5.67 2.04 2.26
C PHE A 116 6.32 0.83 2.94
N HIS A 117 6.09 0.66 4.24
CA HIS A 117 6.66 -0.40 5.07
C HIS A 117 8.18 -0.55 4.91
N LEU A 118 8.88 0.60 4.97
CA LEU A 118 10.33 0.73 4.78
C LEU A 118 10.97 1.37 6.03
N PHE A 119 11.83 0.64 6.74
CA PHE A 119 12.37 1.08 8.04
C PHE A 119 13.88 1.31 8.05
N GLU A 120 14.64 0.64 7.18
CA GLU A 120 16.09 0.70 7.11
C GLU A 120 16.55 0.90 5.68
N VAL A 121 17.60 1.71 5.47
CA VAL A 121 18.21 1.90 4.15
C VAL A 121 19.03 0.66 3.80
N ASN A 122 18.47 -0.20 2.98
CA ASN A 122 19.05 -1.46 2.52
C ASN A 122 18.84 -1.63 1.01
N ASP A 123 19.26 -2.76 0.45
CA ASP A 123 19.17 -2.99 -0.99
C ASP A 123 17.73 -2.99 -1.52
N ARG A 124 16.73 -3.40 -0.71
CA ARG A 124 15.32 -3.26 -1.06
C ARG A 124 14.94 -1.79 -1.24
N VAL A 125 15.30 -0.93 -0.28
CA VAL A 125 15.00 0.52 -0.37
C VAL A 125 15.67 1.14 -1.59
N LYS A 126 16.92 0.79 -1.88
CA LYS A 126 17.61 1.26 -3.09
C LYS A 126 16.88 0.81 -4.36
N ALA A 127 16.45 -0.44 -4.44
CA ALA A 127 15.68 -0.96 -5.56
C ALA A 127 14.32 -0.25 -5.72
N VAL A 128 13.61 0.02 -4.61
CA VAL A 128 12.35 0.79 -4.60
C VAL A 128 12.59 2.21 -5.14
N VAL A 129 13.65 2.89 -4.69
CA VAL A 129 13.96 4.25 -5.17
C VAL A 129 14.31 4.25 -6.66
N ASN A 130 15.10 3.28 -7.12
CA ASN A 130 15.38 3.13 -8.55
C ASN A 130 14.11 2.90 -9.35
N TYR A 131 13.23 2.02 -8.87
CA TYR A 131 11.92 1.78 -9.48
C TYR A 131 11.09 3.07 -9.60
N PHE A 132 11.05 3.90 -8.55
CA PHE A 132 10.34 5.18 -8.58
C PHE A 132 10.90 6.14 -9.64
N LYS A 133 12.23 6.19 -9.80
CA LYS A 133 12.89 6.98 -10.83
C LYS A 133 12.57 6.49 -12.24
N GLU A 134 12.71 5.19 -12.48
CA GLU A 134 12.45 4.55 -13.77
C GLU A 134 11.00 4.72 -14.23
N ASN A 135 10.07 4.75 -13.26
CA ASN A 135 8.65 4.96 -13.53
C ASN A 135 8.23 6.44 -13.49
N HIS A 136 9.17 7.38 -13.37
CA HIS A 136 8.92 8.82 -13.40
C HIS A 136 7.80 9.28 -12.44
N ILE A 137 7.74 8.70 -11.23
CA ILE A 137 6.71 9.05 -10.26
C ILE A 137 6.87 10.52 -9.85
N GLN A 138 5.84 11.32 -10.07
CA GLN A 138 5.94 12.78 -9.94
C GLN A 138 5.92 13.26 -8.50
N SER A 139 5.12 12.61 -7.65
CA SER A 139 4.94 13.04 -6.26
C SER A 139 4.85 11.85 -5.30
N LEU A 140 5.66 11.90 -4.24
CA LEU A 140 5.67 10.88 -3.19
C LEU A 140 5.29 11.52 -1.85
N TYR A 141 4.35 10.88 -1.16
CA TYR A 141 3.83 11.28 0.15
C TYR A 141 3.99 10.12 1.16
N PRO A 142 5.25 9.72 1.51
CA PRO A 142 5.49 8.63 2.43
C PRO A 142 5.12 9.01 3.86
N CYS A 143 4.26 8.20 4.49
CA CYS A 143 3.82 8.43 5.87
C CYS A 143 3.75 7.12 6.68
N HIS A 144 3.27 7.20 7.91
CA HIS A 144 3.01 6.09 8.81
C HIS A 144 4.22 5.16 9.00
N CYS A 145 4.28 4.05 8.30
CA CYS A 145 5.32 3.00 8.43
C CYS A 145 6.54 3.22 7.51
N VAL A 146 7.05 4.44 7.46
CA VAL A 146 8.31 4.79 6.80
C VAL A 146 9.21 5.51 7.80
N SER A 147 10.39 4.96 8.09
CA SER A 147 11.31 5.58 9.04
C SER A 147 11.85 6.92 8.54
N PHE A 148 12.26 7.78 9.47
CA PHE A 148 12.88 9.06 9.13
C PHE A 148 14.12 8.88 8.24
N GLN A 149 14.96 7.89 8.54
CA GLN A 149 16.17 7.61 7.74
C GLN A 149 15.82 7.26 6.29
N VAL A 150 14.78 6.43 6.08
CA VAL A 150 14.32 6.07 4.75
C VAL A 150 13.69 7.27 4.04
N LYS A 151 12.88 8.08 4.72
CA LYS A 151 12.34 9.33 4.16
C LYS A 151 13.46 10.26 3.70
N ALA A 152 14.48 10.46 4.54
CA ALA A 152 15.63 11.30 4.21
C ALA A 152 16.39 10.76 2.99
N TYR A 153 16.61 9.43 2.94
CA TYR A 153 17.25 8.79 1.79
C TYR A 153 16.43 8.95 0.50
N ILE A 154 15.13 8.69 0.55
CA ILE A 154 14.25 8.89 -0.63
C ILE A 154 14.30 10.36 -1.06
N HIS A 155 14.23 11.30 -0.11
CA HIS A 155 14.22 12.75 -0.40
C HIS A 155 15.48 13.24 -1.10
N GLN A 156 16.65 12.67 -0.80
CA GLN A 156 17.89 12.99 -1.49
C GLN A 156 17.87 12.58 -2.96
N GLU A 157 17.14 11.53 -3.28
CA GLU A 157 17.06 10.94 -4.60
C GLU A 157 15.85 11.45 -5.41
N ILE A 158 14.71 11.59 -4.73
CA ILE A 158 13.44 12.05 -5.28
C ILE A 158 12.75 12.90 -4.21
N PRO A 159 12.43 14.18 -4.49
CA PRO A 159 11.75 15.03 -3.52
C PRO A 159 10.44 14.40 -3.02
N ILE A 160 10.31 14.24 -1.71
CA ILE A 160 9.06 13.81 -1.06
C ILE A 160 8.32 15.01 -0.49
N ARG A 161 7.02 14.84 -0.25
CA ARG A 161 6.14 15.80 0.41
C ARG A 161 5.86 15.34 1.84
N GLU A 162 5.73 16.30 2.75
CA GLU A 162 5.31 15.99 4.12
C GLU A 162 3.83 15.63 4.17
N VAL A 163 3.50 14.72 5.10
CA VAL A 163 2.13 14.28 5.36
C VAL A 163 1.84 14.44 6.84
N GLY A 164 0.76 15.12 7.15
CA GLY A 164 0.27 15.32 8.51
C GLY A 164 -1.24 15.36 8.57
N VAL A 165 -1.78 15.37 9.78
CA VAL A 165 -3.22 15.53 10.01
C VAL A 165 -3.66 16.90 9.46
N GLY A 166 -4.73 16.93 8.67
CA GLY A 166 -5.22 18.13 8.01
C GLY A 166 -4.59 18.43 6.66
N LEU A 167 -3.75 17.52 6.10
CA LEU A 167 -3.29 17.65 4.72
C LEU A 167 -4.49 17.54 3.77
N GLU A 168 -4.68 18.54 2.94
CA GLU A 168 -5.64 18.56 1.84
C GLU A 168 -4.90 18.53 0.51
N LEU A 169 -5.34 17.65 -0.40
CA LEU A 169 -4.79 17.50 -1.74
C LEU A 169 -5.93 17.57 -2.74
N GLU A 170 -5.83 18.49 -3.69
CA GLU A 170 -6.75 18.61 -4.83
C GLU A 170 -6.11 18.01 -6.09
N TRP A 171 -6.83 17.09 -6.78
CA TRP A 171 -6.34 16.36 -7.95
C TRP A 171 -7.33 16.35 -9.11
#